data_fb730c256d19c08a38abf0fb3d672cbc
#
_entry.id   fb730c256d19c08a38abf0fb3d672cbc
#
_cell.length_a   1.000
_cell.length_b   1.000
_cell.length_c   1.000
_cell.angle_alpha   90.00
_cell.angle_beta   90.00
_cell.angle_gamma   90.00
#
_symmetry.space_group_name_H-M   'P 1'
#
loop_
_entity.id
_entity.type
_entity.pdbx_description
1 polymer ?
#
loop_
_entity_poly.entity_id
_entity_poly.type
_entity_poly.pdbx_seq_one_letter_code
_entity_poly.pdbx_strand_id
1 'polypeptide(L)'
;MLRLTHRSNLKELLDAENIPAEDLVLNMQELDTINTYLGGHQITIAGFKKLAGKMKTMRILEIGCGGGDNLRVIQSYCRKKGIDVHCMGVDLNLHIVAYARIHHPDIHFEISDYRNMNLTTKPDIIFSSLFCHHFEEDDLKEQLQWMRLNSRWGFFINDLHRHFLAYYSIQI
;
A
#
# COMPACT_ATOMS: atom_id res chain seq x y z
N MET A 1 -26.47 -7.37 17.00
CA MET A 1 -26.11 -6.13 16.30
C MET A 1 -24.59 -5.97 16.38
N LEU A 2 -23.86 -6.16 15.28
CA LEU A 2 -22.41 -6.01 15.27
C LEU A 2 -22.04 -4.56 15.62
N ARG A 3 -21.30 -4.38 16.70
CA ARG A 3 -20.78 -3.06 17.08
C ARG A 3 -19.49 -2.79 16.29
N LEU A 4 -19.60 -2.15 15.13
CA LEU A 4 -18.47 -1.67 14.33
C LEU A 4 -17.77 -0.41 14.93
N THR A 5 -18.10 -0.08 16.18
CA THR A 5 -17.63 1.14 16.87
C THR A 5 -16.23 1.03 17.43
N HIS A 6 -15.72 -0.19 17.64
CA HIS A 6 -14.38 -0.43 18.17
C HIS A 6 -13.54 -1.21 17.18
N ARG A 7 -12.25 -0.92 17.15
CA ARG A 7 -11.25 -1.67 16.38
C ARG A 7 -11.14 -3.09 16.97
N SER A 8 -11.02 -4.09 16.10
CA SER A 8 -10.61 -5.43 16.52
C SER A 8 -9.10 -5.44 16.71
N ASN A 9 -8.63 -5.98 17.83
CA ASN A 9 -7.20 -6.21 18.08
C ASN A 9 -6.83 -7.68 17.84
N LEU A 10 -7.70 -8.44 17.16
CA LEU A 10 -7.37 -9.80 16.73
C LEU A 10 -6.35 -9.71 15.59
N LYS A 11 -5.29 -10.52 15.68
CA LYS A 11 -4.34 -10.68 14.57
C LYS A 11 -5.09 -11.15 13.33
N GLU A 12 -4.76 -10.59 12.20
CA GLU A 12 -5.28 -11.05 10.92
C GLU A 12 -4.69 -12.42 10.57
N LEU A 13 -5.40 -13.19 9.75
CA LEU A 13 -4.90 -14.50 9.30
C LEU A 13 -3.54 -14.39 8.60
N LEU A 14 -3.31 -13.27 7.92
CA LEU A 14 -2.05 -12.98 7.21
C LEU A 14 -0.88 -12.59 8.12
N ASP A 15 -1.13 -12.28 9.40
CA ASP A 15 -0.08 -12.01 10.39
C ASP A 15 0.48 -13.30 11.03
N ALA A 16 0.00 -14.47 10.63
CA ALA A 16 0.48 -15.74 11.13
C ALA A 16 1.87 -16.07 10.54
N GLU A 17 2.79 -16.54 11.40
CA GLU A 17 4.19 -16.80 11.01
C GLU A 17 4.40 -17.95 10.00
N ASN A 18 3.41 -18.83 9.81
CA ASN A 18 3.55 -20.08 9.04
C ASN A 18 2.49 -20.17 7.90
N ILE A 19 2.23 -19.09 7.20
CA ILE A 19 1.31 -19.15 6.05
C ILE A 19 2.08 -19.75 4.86
N PRO A 20 1.52 -20.77 4.16
CA PRO A 20 2.09 -21.25 2.93
C PRO A 20 2.26 -20.14 1.90
N ALA A 21 3.37 -20.13 1.16
CA ALA A 21 3.65 -19.10 0.15
C ALA A 21 2.54 -19.02 -0.92
N GLU A 22 1.93 -20.16 -1.25
CA GLU A 22 0.82 -20.26 -2.20
C GLU A 22 -0.41 -19.49 -1.72
N ASP A 23 -0.75 -19.59 -0.43
CA ASP A 23 -1.89 -18.88 0.16
C ASP A 23 -1.64 -17.37 0.20
N LEU A 24 -0.39 -16.94 0.47
CA LEU A 24 0.00 -15.53 0.40
C LEU A 24 -0.17 -14.97 -1.02
N VAL A 25 0.27 -15.72 -2.03
CA VAL A 25 0.14 -15.33 -3.44
C VAL A 25 -1.32 -15.25 -3.83
N LEU A 26 -2.13 -16.23 -3.46
CA LEU A 26 -3.57 -16.24 -3.73
C LEU A 26 -4.23 -15.01 -3.10
N ASN A 27 -3.91 -14.70 -1.85
CA ASN A 27 -4.44 -13.53 -1.17
C ASN A 27 -4.07 -12.21 -1.87
N MET A 28 -2.82 -12.06 -2.37
CA MET A 28 -2.45 -10.87 -3.16
C MET A 28 -3.30 -10.72 -4.42
N GLN A 29 -3.62 -11.82 -5.11
CA GLN A 29 -4.49 -11.82 -6.28
C GLN A 29 -5.94 -11.46 -5.94
N GLU A 30 -6.45 -11.97 -4.82
CA GLU A 30 -7.78 -11.64 -4.31
C GLU A 30 -7.86 -10.15 -3.93
N LEU A 31 -6.85 -9.62 -3.23
CA LEU A 31 -6.78 -8.20 -2.88
C LEU A 31 -6.72 -7.29 -4.11
N ASP A 32 -5.92 -7.61 -5.14
CA ASP A 32 -5.91 -6.86 -6.41
C ASP A 32 -7.29 -6.88 -7.07
N THR A 33 -7.97 -8.03 -7.04
CA THR A 33 -9.32 -8.20 -7.56
C THR A 33 -10.32 -7.32 -6.80
N ILE A 34 -10.33 -7.38 -5.48
CA ILE A 34 -11.19 -6.58 -4.61
C ILE A 34 -10.92 -5.08 -4.83
N ASN A 35 -9.66 -4.65 -4.81
CA ASN A 35 -9.27 -3.26 -5.04
C ASN A 35 -9.71 -2.76 -6.43
N THR A 36 -9.67 -3.63 -7.44
CA THR A 36 -10.12 -3.29 -8.80
C THR A 36 -11.63 -3.09 -8.85
N TYR A 37 -12.42 -4.01 -8.30
CA TYR A 37 -13.89 -3.99 -8.43
C TYR A 37 -14.58 -3.11 -7.38
N LEU A 38 -14.03 -2.97 -6.17
CA LEU A 38 -14.62 -2.15 -5.10
C LEU A 38 -14.03 -0.74 -5.03
N GLY A 39 -13.15 -0.36 -5.96
CA GLY A 39 -12.68 1.01 -6.10
C GLY A 39 -11.46 1.39 -5.25
N GLY A 40 -10.78 0.44 -4.59
CA GLY A 40 -9.58 0.69 -3.80
C GLY A 40 -8.49 1.38 -4.63
N HIS A 41 -8.23 0.91 -5.84
CA HIS A 41 -7.29 1.56 -6.76
C HIS A 41 -7.71 2.97 -7.17
N GLN A 42 -9.01 3.25 -7.28
CA GLN A 42 -9.50 4.59 -7.60
C GLN A 42 -9.22 5.57 -6.47
N ILE A 43 -9.35 5.12 -5.21
CA ILE A 43 -9.02 5.91 -4.01
C ILE A 43 -7.51 6.19 -3.98
N THR A 44 -6.67 5.20 -4.24
CA THR A 44 -5.20 5.36 -4.34
C THR A 44 -4.84 6.38 -5.41
N ILE A 45 -5.42 6.30 -6.61
CA ILE A 45 -5.21 7.27 -7.69
C ILE A 45 -5.71 8.67 -7.31
N ALA A 46 -6.82 8.77 -6.57
CA ALA A 46 -7.33 10.07 -6.11
C ALA A 46 -6.37 10.73 -5.11
N GLY A 47 -5.83 9.96 -4.15
CA GLY A 47 -4.81 10.42 -3.21
C GLY A 47 -3.53 10.88 -3.93
N PHE A 48 -3.04 10.05 -4.84
CA PHE A 48 -1.89 10.36 -5.69
C PHE A 48 -2.06 11.69 -6.45
N LYS A 49 -3.19 11.87 -7.15
CA LYS A 49 -3.48 13.08 -7.94
C LYS A 49 -3.45 14.36 -7.11
N LYS A 50 -3.93 14.31 -5.86
CA LYS A 50 -3.94 15.48 -4.97
C LYS A 50 -2.54 16.00 -4.67
N LEU A 51 -1.56 15.09 -4.55
CA LEU A 51 -0.17 15.45 -4.24
C LEU A 51 0.68 15.65 -5.49
N ALA A 52 0.47 14.87 -6.55
CA ALA A 52 1.28 14.92 -7.76
C ALA A 52 1.14 16.25 -8.54
N GLY A 53 -0.01 16.92 -8.45
CA GLY A 53 -0.22 18.21 -9.10
C GLY A 53 0.08 18.18 -10.61
N LYS A 54 0.94 19.10 -11.07
CA LYS A 54 1.35 19.25 -12.50
C LYS A 54 2.75 18.68 -12.78
N MET A 55 3.31 17.90 -11.88
CA MET A 55 4.68 17.39 -11.99
C MET A 55 4.81 16.41 -13.15
N LYS A 56 5.98 16.44 -13.82
CA LYS A 56 6.29 15.59 -14.98
C LYS A 56 7.21 14.42 -14.64
N THR A 57 7.96 14.54 -13.54
CA THR A 57 8.88 13.50 -13.05
C THR A 57 8.75 13.41 -11.55
N MET A 58 8.65 12.21 -10.98
CA MET A 58 8.53 12.01 -9.55
C MET A 58 8.99 10.63 -9.09
N ARG A 59 9.31 10.52 -7.80
CA ARG A 59 9.59 9.27 -7.09
C ARG A 59 8.51 8.99 -6.07
N ILE A 60 8.03 7.75 -6.05
CA ILE A 60 6.95 7.32 -5.16
C ILE A 60 7.39 6.10 -4.38
N LEU A 61 7.07 6.07 -3.11
CA LEU A 61 7.30 4.93 -2.23
C LEU A 61 5.97 4.47 -1.62
N GLU A 62 5.68 3.19 -1.74
CA GLU A 62 4.62 2.51 -0.98
C GLU A 62 5.24 1.70 0.14
N ILE A 63 4.79 1.95 1.40
CA ILE A 63 5.16 1.14 2.57
C ILE A 63 4.06 0.12 2.85
N GLY A 64 4.44 -1.14 3.13
CA GLY A 64 3.52 -2.27 3.15
C GLY A 64 2.92 -2.51 1.77
N CYS A 65 3.78 -2.63 0.74
CA CYS A 65 3.33 -2.60 -0.65
C CYS A 65 2.62 -3.87 -1.12
N GLY A 66 2.66 -4.95 -0.33
CA GLY A 66 2.06 -6.20 -0.71
C GLY A 66 2.51 -6.67 -2.10
N GLY A 67 1.57 -7.11 -2.93
CA GLY A 67 1.82 -7.55 -4.30
C GLY A 67 2.19 -6.44 -5.30
N GLY A 68 2.20 -5.15 -4.90
CA GLY A 68 2.60 -4.02 -5.74
C GLY A 68 1.53 -3.53 -6.72
N ASP A 69 0.29 -3.98 -6.56
CA ASP A 69 -0.84 -3.65 -7.43
C ASP A 69 -1.15 -2.15 -7.48
N ASN A 70 -1.09 -1.45 -6.36
CA ASN A 70 -1.29 0.00 -6.30
C ASN A 70 -0.19 0.77 -7.04
N LEU A 71 1.07 0.37 -6.89
CA LEU A 71 2.19 0.97 -7.64
C LEU A 71 2.02 0.75 -9.14
N ARG A 72 1.61 -0.45 -9.57
CA ARG A 72 1.28 -0.77 -10.97
C ARG A 72 0.19 0.16 -11.51
N VAL A 73 -0.86 0.39 -10.74
CA VAL A 73 -1.98 1.26 -11.15
C VAL A 73 -1.52 2.71 -11.27
N ILE A 74 -0.72 3.22 -10.33
CA ILE A 74 -0.13 4.57 -10.41
C ILE A 74 0.81 4.67 -11.62
N GLN A 75 1.69 3.70 -11.84
CA GLN A 75 2.61 3.68 -12.98
C GLN A 75 1.84 3.70 -14.31
N SER A 76 0.79 2.88 -14.42
CA SER A 76 -0.07 2.85 -15.61
C SER A 76 -0.79 4.19 -15.84
N TYR A 77 -1.28 4.83 -14.77
CA TYR A 77 -1.89 6.14 -14.85
C TYR A 77 -0.87 7.18 -15.33
N CYS A 78 0.35 7.20 -14.76
CA CYS A 78 1.42 8.13 -15.11
C CYS A 78 1.84 7.96 -16.57
N ARG A 79 2.01 6.72 -17.04
CA ARG A 79 2.34 6.39 -18.45
C ARG A 79 1.30 6.99 -19.42
N LYS A 80 -0.01 6.84 -19.11
CA LYS A 80 -1.10 7.42 -19.92
C LYS A 80 -1.11 8.95 -19.94
N LYS A 81 -0.51 9.59 -18.91
CA LYS A 81 -0.44 11.06 -18.77
C LYS A 81 0.89 11.66 -19.21
N GLY A 82 1.84 10.85 -19.67
CA GLY A 82 3.17 11.30 -20.03
C GLY A 82 3.95 11.81 -18.82
N ILE A 83 3.74 11.19 -17.65
CA ILE A 83 4.46 11.48 -16.40
C ILE A 83 5.50 10.40 -16.21
N ASP A 84 6.75 10.79 -16.02
CA ASP A 84 7.83 9.90 -15.66
C ASP A 84 7.80 9.61 -14.16
N VAL A 85 7.56 8.35 -13.78
CA VAL A 85 7.43 7.96 -12.38
C VAL A 85 8.36 6.80 -12.03
N HIS A 86 9.16 7.00 -11.00
CA HIS A 86 9.95 5.94 -10.38
C HIS A 86 9.21 5.40 -9.16
N CYS A 87 8.70 4.19 -9.30
CA CYS A 87 7.95 3.50 -8.26
C CYS A 87 8.87 2.59 -7.44
N MET A 88 8.73 2.65 -6.12
CA MET A 88 9.39 1.75 -5.17
C MET A 88 8.36 1.22 -4.18
N GLY A 89 8.44 -0.06 -3.88
CA GLY A 89 7.66 -0.72 -2.82
C GLY A 89 8.55 -1.34 -1.76
N VAL A 90 8.12 -1.30 -0.51
CA VAL A 90 8.78 -2.00 0.59
C VAL A 90 7.78 -2.82 1.37
N ASP A 91 8.16 -4.06 1.68
CA ASP A 91 7.39 -4.98 2.50
C ASP A 91 8.34 -5.89 3.29
N LEU A 92 7.88 -6.41 4.43
CA LEU A 92 8.65 -7.33 5.26
C LEU A 92 8.63 -8.76 4.73
N ASN A 93 7.59 -9.13 4.02
CA ASN A 93 7.37 -10.51 3.60
C ASN A 93 8.12 -10.85 2.30
N LEU A 94 9.12 -11.70 2.43
CA LEU A 94 9.98 -12.09 1.30
C LEU A 94 9.22 -12.79 0.16
N HIS A 95 8.18 -13.59 0.46
CA HIS A 95 7.40 -14.31 -0.55
C HIS A 95 6.51 -13.35 -1.34
N ILE A 96 5.90 -12.38 -0.65
CA ILE A 96 5.08 -11.33 -1.26
C ILE A 96 5.95 -10.43 -2.15
N VAL A 97 7.13 -10.01 -1.67
CA VAL A 97 8.06 -9.20 -2.46
C VAL A 97 8.59 -9.98 -3.67
N ALA A 98 8.88 -11.28 -3.52
CA ALA A 98 9.27 -12.12 -4.66
C ALA A 98 8.15 -12.20 -5.71
N TYR A 99 6.90 -12.37 -5.30
CA TYR A 99 5.73 -12.30 -6.16
C TYR A 99 5.64 -10.95 -6.89
N ALA A 100 5.75 -9.83 -6.15
CA ALA A 100 5.68 -8.48 -6.71
C ALA A 100 6.75 -8.25 -7.79
N ARG A 101 7.99 -8.67 -7.54
CA ARG A 101 9.11 -8.56 -8.51
C ARG A 101 8.86 -9.33 -9.81
N ILE A 102 8.26 -10.51 -9.72
CA ILE A 102 7.92 -11.33 -10.89
C ILE A 102 6.83 -10.67 -11.73
N HIS A 103 5.79 -10.14 -11.08
CA HIS A 103 4.61 -9.61 -11.76
C HIS A 103 4.76 -8.15 -12.21
N HIS A 104 5.67 -7.40 -11.58
CA HIS A 104 5.92 -5.98 -11.85
C HIS A 104 7.42 -5.69 -11.99
N PRO A 105 8.11 -6.25 -13.01
CA PRO A 105 9.58 -6.16 -13.15
C PRO A 105 10.09 -4.74 -13.37
N ASP A 106 9.25 -3.82 -13.79
CA ASP A 106 9.58 -2.39 -13.98
C ASP A 106 9.49 -1.57 -12.69
N ILE A 107 9.10 -2.19 -11.55
CA ILE A 107 8.98 -1.54 -10.26
C ILE A 107 10.07 -2.09 -9.32
N HIS A 108 10.71 -1.21 -8.57
CA HIS A 108 11.69 -1.62 -7.58
C HIS A 108 11.03 -2.03 -6.28
N PHE A 109 11.32 -3.26 -5.79
CA PHE A 109 10.80 -3.77 -4.52
C PHE A 109 11.92 -4.15 -3.57
N GLU A 110 11.80 -3.75 -2.30
CA GLU A 110 12.77 -4.04 -1.24
C GLU A 110 12.12 -4.85 -0.12
N ILE A 111 12.86 -5.83 0.39
CA ILE A 111 12.47 -6.59 1.60
C ILE A 111 13.10 -5.87 2.78
N SER A 112 12.35 -5.06 3.49
CA SER A 112 12.84 -4.30 4.62
C SER A 112 11.70 -3.79 5.50
N ASP A 113 12.02 -3.50 6.74
CA ASP A 113 11.21 -2.55 7.52
C ASP A 113 11.44 -1.15 6.95
N TYR A 114 10.37 -0.43 6.62
CA TYR A 114 10.44 0.92 6.07
C TYR A 114 11.27 1.88 6.94
N ARG A 115 11.30 1.66 8.26
CA ARG A 115 12.09 2.44 9.23
C ARG A 115 13.59 2.30 9.02
N ASN A 116 14.03 1.16 8.50
CA ASN A 116 15.44 0.83 8.26
C ASN A 116 15.90 1.15 6.83
N MET A 117 15.02 1.68 5.98
CA MET A 117 15.39 2.02 4.60
C MET A 117 16.43 3.12 4.54
N ASN A 118 17.47 2.90 3.74
CA ASN A 118 18.43 3.95 3.42
C ASN A 118 17.97 4.74 2.19
N LEU A 119 17.18 5.77 2.39
CA LEU A 119 16.67 6.63 1.34
C LEU A 119 17.75 7.63 0.90
N THR A 120 18.64 7.22 0.00
CA THR A 120 19.68 8.12 -0.57
C THR A 120 19.08 9.36 -1.24
N THR A 121 17.89 9.22 -1.78
CA THR A 121 17.07 10.32 -2.30
C THR A 121 15.65 10.17 -1.77
N LYS A 122 15.14 11.20 -1.10
CA LYS A 122 13.77 11.17 -0.58
C LYS A 122 12.76 11.03 -1.72
N PRO A 123 11.78 10.11 -1.61
CA PRO A 123 10.65 10.09 -2.51
C PRO A 123 9.86 11.39 -2.44
N ASP A 124 9.23 11.75 -3.53
CA ASP A 124 8.37 12.92 -3.58
C ASP A 124 7.07 12.67 -2.83
N ILE A 125 6.51 11.48 -3.00
CA ILE A 125 5.29 11.05 -2.34
C ILE A 125 5.55 9.69 -1.66
N ILE A 126 5.11 9.56 -0.42
CA ILE A 126 5.03 8.27 0.28
C ILE A 126 3.55 7.94 0.49
N PHE A 127 3.19 6.68 0.36
CA PHE A 127 1.85 6.26 0.71
C PHE A 127 1.82 4.84 1.29
N SER A 128 0.70 4.50 1.91
CA SER A 128 0.35 3.14 2.28
C SER A 128 -1.10 2.86 1.93
N SER A 129 -1.38 1.61 1.60
CA SER A 129 -2.73 1.15 1.30
C SER A 129 -3.02 -0.14 2.04
N LEU A 130 -4.15 -0.20 2.77
CA LEU A 130 -4.55 -1.36 3.57
C LEU A 130 -3.44 -1.88 4.51
N PHE A 131 -2.77 -0.97 5.19
CA PHE A 131 -1.60 -1.28 6.02
C PHE A 131 -1.66 -0.66 7.41
N CYS A 132 -2.20 0.55 7.55
CA CYS A 132 -2.22 1.28 8.83
C CYS A 132 -3.09 0.61 9.90
N HIS A 133 -4.04 -0.23 9.49
CA HIS A 133 -4.90 -0.96 10.42
C HIS A 133 -4.17 -2.08 11.20
N HIS A 134 -2.96 -2.46 10.81
CA HIS A 134 -2.13 -3.42 11.57
C HIS A 134 -1.45 -2.80 12.80
N PHE A 135 -1.37 -1.47 12.88
CA PHE A 135 -0.57 -0.77 13.91
C PHE A 135 -1.41 -0.30 15.09
N GLU A 136 -0.85 -0.39 16.28
CA GLU A 136 -1.36 0.30 17.46
C GLU A 136 -1.18 1.83 17.32
N GLU A 137 -1.83 2.60 18.20
CA GLU A 137 -1.91 4.06 18.06
C GLU A 137 -0.54 4.74 18.07
N ASP A 138 0.39 4.27 18.91
CA ASP A 138 1.72 4.88 19.01
C ASP A 138 2.60 4.53 17.82
N ASP A 139 2.60 3.28 17.37
CA ASP A 139 3.29 2.85 16.14
C ASP A 139 2.74 3.60 14.91
N LEU A 140 1.43 3.82 14.85
CA LEU A 140 0.82 4.59 13.78
C LEU A 140 1.29 6.05 13.79
N LYS A 141 1.42 6.68 14.96
CA LYS A 141 1.97 8.04 15.08
C LYS A 141 3.41 8.10 14.57
N GLU A 142 4.23 7.12 14.94
CA GLU A 142 5.62 7.01 14.46
C GLU A 142 5.66 6.84 12.94
N GLN A 143 4.81 5.98 12.37
CA GLN A 143 4.70 5.79 10.93
C GLN A 143 4.34 7.09 10.21
N LEU A 144 3.31 7.80 10.67
CA LEU A 144 2.89 9.08 10.10
C LEU A 144 4.02 10.12 10.16
N GLN A 145 4.72 10.17 11.29
CA GLN A 145 5.87 11.06 11.46
C GLN A 145 7.00 10.69 10.49
N TRP A 146 7.30 9.40 10.36
CA TRP A 146 8.31 8.91 9.44
C TRP A 146 7.95 9.26 7.98
N MET A 147 6.72 9.01 7.54
CA MET A 147 6.26 9.36 6.19
C MET A 147 6.38 10.87 5.93
N ARG A 148 6.00 11.70 6.90
CA ARG A 148 6.11 13.16 6.81
C ARG A 148 7.55 13.63 6.67
N LEU A 149 8.46 13.06 7.46
CA LEU A 149 9.88 13.46 7.48
C LEU A 149 10.64 12.98 6.24
N ASN A 150 10.22 11.86 5.65
CA ASN A 150 10.93 11.23 4.53
C ASN A 150 10.32 11.52 3.16
N SER A 151 9.13 12.12 3.07
CA SER A 151 8.57 12.60 1.81
C SER A 151 8.96 14.06 1.52
N ARG A 152 9.13 14.41 0.23
CA ARG A 152 9.43 15.80 -0.19
C ARG A 152 8.18 16.66 -0.28
N TRP A 153 7.09 16.11 -0.79
CA TRP A 153 5.85 16.87 -0.99
C TRP A 153 4.74 16.46 -0.06
N GLY A 154 4.76 15.22 0.37
CA GLY A 154 3.78 14.73 1.33
C GLY A 154 3.51 13.25 1.21
N PHE A 155 2.52 12.83 1.97
CA PHE A 155 2.10 11.44 2.01
C PHE A 155 0.59 11.33 2.06
N PHE A 156 0.06 10.15 1.74
CA PHE A 156 -1.35 9.82 1.93
C PHE A 156 -1.51 8.36 2.37
N ILE A 157 -2.64 8.11 2.99
CA ILE A 157 -3.05 6.78 3.41
C ILE A 157 -4.39 6.46 2.75
N ASN A 158 -4.49 5.24 2.24
CA ASN A 158 -5.73 4.61 1.81
C ASN A 158 -5.96 3.41 2.71
N ASP A 159 -6.96 3.44 3.59
CA ASP A 159 -7.21 2.36 4.52
C ASP A 159 -8.69 2.10 4.72
N LEU A 160 -9.00 0.98 5.38
CA LEU A 160 -10.36 0.50 5.59
C LEU A 160 -11.19 1.52 6.37
N HIS A 161 -12.35 1.84 5.84
CA HIS A 161 -13.36 2.60 6.56
C HIS A 161 -14.36 1.63 7.20
N ARG A 162 -14.55 1.74 8.52
CA ARG A 162 -15.52 0.93 9.28
C ARG A 162 -16.94 1.33 8.91
N HIS A 163 -17.44 0.79 7.82
CA HIS A 163 -18.79 1.05 7.35
C HIS A 163 -19.55 -0.27 7.21
N PHE A 164 -20.80 -0.30 7.59
CA PHE A 164 -21.62 -1.52 7.56
C PHE A 164 -21.70 -2.11 6.13
N LEU A 165 -21.77 -1.27 5.10
CA LEU A 165 -21.77 -1.73 3.71
C LEU A 165 -20.48 -2.45 3.32
N ALA A 166 -19.32 -1.96 3.78
CA ALA A 166 -18.05 -2.62 3.54
C ALA A 166 -17.99 -4.00 4.20
N TYR A 167 -18.49 -4.12 5.44
CA TYR A 167 -18.58 -5.40 6.14
C TYR A 167 -19.40 -6.43 5.37
N TYR A 168 -20.59 -6.06 4.87
CA TYR A 168 -21.44 -6.99 4.14
C TYR A 168 -20.95 -7.29 2.71
N SER A 169 -20.18 -6.39 2.07
CA SER A 169 -19.64 -6.63 0.72
C SER A 169 -18.50 -7.65 0.70
N ILE A 170 -17.86 -7.93 1.83
CA ILE A 170 -16.77 -8.91 1.96
C ILE A 170 -17.29 -10.30 2.35
N GLN A 171 -18.53 -10.41 2.82
CA GLN A 171 -19.12 -11.69 3.23
C GLN A 171 -19.83 -12.46 2.09
N ILE A 172 -19.81 -11.94 0.87
CA ILE A 172 -20.35 -12.59 -0.32
C ILE A 172 -19.26 -13.34 -1.05
#